data_b04ea440036214acb5c3e00ffd61ecee
#
_entry.id   b04ea440036214acb5c3e00ffd61ecee
#
_cell.length_a   1.000
_cell.length_b   1.000
_cell.length_c   1.000
_cell.angle_alpha   90.00
_cell.angle_beta   90.00
_cell.angle_gamma   90.00
#
_symmetry.space_group_name_H-M   'P 1'
#
loop_
_entity.id
_entity.type
_entity.pdbx_description
1 polymer ?
#
loop_
_entity_poly.entity_id
_entity_poly.type
_entity_poly.pdbx_seq_one_letter_code
_entity_poly.pdbx_strand_id
1 'polypeptide(L)'
;MSDQSSQDKTEKASPQKVKKARQEGQIPRAKEFTTAVIFMAVALYFYSQINSIWESMFGIFRYNMSLTKADLENPQQMVEQVGQSLGMIIEMLMPLFTVIIIVTFGSSMVLGGWMFRPANMLPKLSKLNPLSGIKRIFSTRSLVELVKSTIKVTVIFGILYGYLDNHLQPLLGIQNLPLNQGFSMVMSILFEGLLLMGFALLLFGVIDIPYQRWEHLKELRMTKQELKEEFKNNEGRPEVKQRIRQIQQQFARRKIDKMVPTADVVITNPTHYAVALKYEPSLSDAPFVVAKGVDETVMHIQRIARENQVEIINSPPLTRSIYHTTAIEQAIPSQLYIAVAHILTYVLQLKAFRKGDGKKPTPLPHFSIPKHLQH
;
A
#
# COMPACT_ATOMS: atom_id res chain seq x y z
N MET A 1 -22.32 -5.88 -20.30
CA MET A 1 -21.26 -6.19 -19.32
C MET A 1 -21.53 -7.54 -18.68
N SER A 2 -21.31 -8.63 -19.39
CA SER A 2 -21.75 -9.94 -18.94
C SER A 2 -21.09 -11.10 -19.67
N ASP A 3 -19.76 -11.10 -19.88
CA ASP A 3 -19.10 -12.29 -20.44
C ASP A 3 -17.72 -12.61 -19.83
N GLN A 4 -17.43 -12.10 -18.64
CA GLN A 4 -16.16 -12.40 -17.94
C GLN A 4 -16.28 -13.47 -16.84
N SER A 5 -17.44 -14.15 -16.71
CA SER A 5 -17.70 -15.01 -15.55
C SER A 5 -17.48 -16.51 -15.74
N SER A 6 -17.02 -16.96 -16.92
CA SER A 6 -16.87 -18.40 -17.20
C SER A 6 -15.48 -18.98 -17.05
N GLN A 7 -14.46 -18.16 -16.70
CA GLN A 7 -13.15 -18.71 -16.36
C GLN A 7 -13.04 -18.94 -14.85
N ASP A 8 -12.81 -20.18 -14.46
CA ASP A 8 -12.59 -20.54 -13.06
C ASP A 8 -11.38 -19.78 -12.48
N LYS A 9 -11.61 -19.16 -11.32
CA LYS A 9 -10.57 -18.46 -10.54
C LYS A 9 -9.67 -19.46 -9.83
N THR A 10 -8.71 -20.01 -10.56
CA THR A 10 -7.81 -21.08 -10.09
C THR A 10 -6.50 -20.53 -9.51
N GLU A 11 -6.04 -19.37 -10.00
CA GLU A 11 -4.74 -18.82 -9.64
C GLU A 11 -4.77 -18.11 -8.29
N LYS A 12 -3.66 -18.20 -7.54
CA LYS A 12 -3.51 -17.49 -6.27
C LYS A 12 -3.51 -15.98 -6.49
N ALA A 13 -4.10 -15.25 -5.55
CA ALA A 13 -4.05 -13.78 -5.58
C ALA A 13 -2.60 -13.28 -5.55
N SER A 14 -2.28 -12.32 -6.44
CA SER A 14 -0.98 -11.65 -6.41
C SER A 14 -0.83 -10.79 -5.14
N PRO A 15 0.40 -10.52 -4.68
CA PRO A 15 0.63 -9.60 -3.55
C PRO A 15 0.00 -8.23 -3.76
N GLN A 16 -0.06 -7.76 -5.00
CA GLN A 16 -0.66 -6.47 -5.33
C GLN A 16 -2.19 -6.51 -5.20
N LYS A 17 -2.84 -7.59 -5.67
CA LYS A 17 -4.29 -7.76 -5.49
C LYS A 17 -4.67 -7.82 -4.02
N VAL A 18 -3.88 -8.53 -3.20
CA VAL A 18 -4.07 -8.57 -1.74
C VAL A 18 -3.90 -7.17 -1.12
N LYS A 19 -2.86 -6.42 -1.52
CA LYS A 19 -2.64 -5.05 -1.07
C LYS A 19 -3.79 -4.12 -1.47
N LYS A 20 -4.27 -4.23 -2.72
CA LYS A 20 -5.40 -3.44 -3.23
C LYS A 20 -6.69 -3.78 -2.49
N ALA A 21 -6.98 -5.06 -2.29
CA ALA A 21 -8.13 -5.51 -1.50
C ALA A 21 -8.08 -4.93 -0.07
N ARG A 22 -6.90 -4.94 0.56
CA ARG A 22 -6.70 -4.30 1.87
C ARG A 22 -6.96 -2.80 1.80
N GLN A 23 -6.45 -2.09 0.79
CA GLN A 23 -6.72 -0.66 0.58
C GLN A 23 -8.21 -0.37 0.35
N GLU A 24 -8.94 -1.30 -0.28
CA GLU A 24 -10.39 -1.21 -0.49
C GLU A 24 -11.21 -1.56 0.77
N GLY A 25 -10.56 -1.94 1.87
CA GLY A 25 -11.22 -2.29 3.12
C GLY A 25 -11.72 -3.73 3.19
N GLN A 26 -11.26 -4.60 2.29
CA GLN A 26 -11.55 -6.03 2.29
C GLN A 26 -10.45 -6.73 3.10
N ILE A 27 -10.73 -6.99 4.38
CA ILE A 27 -9.83 -7.69 5.30
C ILE A 27 -10.54 -8.91 5.89
N PRO A 28 -9.81 -10.01 6.16
CA PRO A 28 -10.38 -11.15 6.85
C PRO A 28 -10.74 -10.75 8.29
N ARG A 29 -11.90 -11.21 8.78
CA ARG A 29 -12.35 -10.96 10.14
C ARG A 29 -12.88 -12.26 10.74
N ALA A 30 -12.32 -12.68 11.87
CA ALA A 30 -12.80 -13.80 12.64
C ALA A 30 -13.83 -13.32 13.68
N LYS A 31 -15.08 -13.20 13.26
CA LYS A 31 -16.17 -12.74 14.14
C LYS A 31 -16.39 -13.70 15.30
N GLU A 32 -16.32 -15.00 15.08
CA GLU A 32 -16.48 -16.03 16.09
C GLU A 32 -15.41 -15.89 17.18
N PHE A 33 -14.14 -15.69 16.79
CA PHE A 33 -13.05 -15.45 17.72
C PHE A 33 -13.29 -14.18 18.55
N THR A 34 -13.66 -13.07 17.91
CA THR A 34 -13.92 -11.80 18.61
C THR A 34 -15.04 -11.96 19.64
N THR A 35 -16.16 -12.62 19.25
CA THR A 35 -17.28 -12.87 20.15
C THR A 35 -16.86 -13.77 21.33
N ALA A 36 -16.10 -14.83 21.07
CA ALA A 36 -15.61 -15.72 22.10
C ALA A 36 -14.68 -15.03 23.11
N VAL A 37 -13.77 -14.18 22.63
CA VAL A 37 -12.85 -13.41 23.49
C VAL A 37 -13.60 -12.40 24.34
N ILE A 38 -14.60 -11.69 23.78
CA ILE A 38 -15.44 -10.76 24.54
C ILE A 38 -16.22 -11.53 25.60
N PHE A 39 -16.87 -12.65 25.26
CA PHE A 39 -17.61 -13.46 26.20
C PHE A 39 -16.73 -13.95 27.35
N MET A 40 -15.55 -14.49 27.04
CA MET A 40 -14.58 -14.94 28.04
C MET A 40 -14.11 -13.80 28.94
N ALA A 41 -13.81 -12.61 28.37
CA ALA A 41 -13.38 -11.46 29.18
C ALA A 41 -14.48 -10.97 30.12
N VAL A 42 -15.74 -10.94 29.67
CA VAL A 42 -16.89 -10.61 30.49
C VAL A 42 -17.09 -11.64 31.60
N ALA A 43 -17.01 -12.93 31.28
CA ALA A 43 -17.12 -14.01 32.28
C ALA A 43 -16.02 -13.92 33.34
N LEU A 44 -14.75 -13.69 32.93
CA LEU A 44 -13.62 -13.48 33.84
C LEU A 44 -13.78 -12.23 34.69
N TYR A 45 -14.29 -11.12 34.11
CA TYR A 45 -14.56 -9.90 34.85
C TYR A 45 -15.57 -10.17 35.97
N PHE A 46 -16.71 -10.76 35.67
CA PHE A 46 -17.73 -11.09 36.67
C PHE A 46 -17.20 -12.06 37.72
N TYR A 47 -16.48 -13.11 37.32
CA TYR A 47 -15.87 -14.06 38.25
C TYR A 47 -14.91 -13.36 39.22
N SER A 48 -14.09 -12.43 38.75
CA SER A 48 -13.10 -11.73 39.58
C SER A 48 -13.71 -10.63 40.47
N GLN A 49 -14.82 -10.02 40.05
CA GLN A 49 -15.42 -8.86 40.70
C GLN A 49 -16.73 -9.15 41.42
N ILE A 50 -17.10 -10.42 41.54
CA ILE A 50 -18.41 -10.83 42.07
C ILE A 50 -18.73 -10.19 43.44
N ASN A 51 -17.75 -10.22 44.36
CA ASN A 51 -17.93 -9.69 45.71
C ASN A 51 -18.12 -8.14 45.68
N SER A 52 -17.33 -7.43 44.90
CA SER A 52 -17.42 -5.98 44.74
C SER A 52 -18.75 -5.57 44.10
N ILE A 53 -19.20 -6.30 43.08
CA ILE A 53 -20.51 -6.07 42.45
C ILE A 53 -21.64 -6.32 43.43
N TRP A 54 -21.55 -7.39 44.20
CA TRP A 54 -22.55 -7.69 45.24
C TRP A 54 -22.62 -6.59 46.28
N GLU A 55 -21.51 -6.15 46.85
CA GLU A 55 -21.44 -5.09 47.83
C GLU A 55 -22.02 -3.77 47.26
N SER A 56 -21.67 -3.44 46.00
CA SER A 56 -22.20 -2.25 45.34
C SER A 56 -23.72 -2.33 45.15
N MET A 57 -24.22 -3.48 44.65
CA MET A 57 -25.67 -3.69 44.49
C MET A 57 -26.42 -3.62 45.80
N PHE A 58 -25.87 -4.26 46.82
CA PHE A 58 -26.45 -4.23 48.16
C PHE A 58 -26.39 -2.83 48.77
N GLY A 59 -25.33 -2.08 48.51
CA GLY A 59 -25.19 -0.68 48.91
C GLY A 59 -26.26 0.22 48.28
N ILE A 60 -26.48 0.07 46.96
CA ILE A 60 -27.52 0.79 46.23
C ILE A 60 -28.91 0.42 46.74
N PHE A 61 -29.16 -0.87 47.01
CA PHE A 61 -30.43 -1.32 47.57
C PHE A 61 -30.66 -0.70 48.95
N ARG A 62 -29.65 -0.80 49.85
CA ARG A 62 -29.74 -0.21 51.21
C ARG A 62 -29.98 1.30 51.13
N TYR A 63 -29.26 2.01 50.27
CA TYR A 63 -29.42 3.46 50.08
C TYR A 63 -30.86 3.81 49.66
N ASN A 64 -31.46 3.07 48.73
CA ASN A 64 -32.84 3.31 48.29
C ASN A 64 -33.90 2.88 49.31
N MET A 65 -33.57 1.94 50.23
CA MET A 65 -34.48 1.50 51.33
C MET A 65 -34.34 2.31 52.59
N SER A 66 -33.35 3.21 52.70
CA SER A 66 -33.11 4.05 53.87
C SER A 66 -33.88 5.39 53.87
N LEU A 67 -34.94 5.52 53.05
CA LEU A 67 -35.78 6.69 52.95
C LEU A 67 -36.46 7.00 54.30
N THR A 68 -36.34 8.24 54.76
CA THR A 68 -37.07 8.74 55.90
C THR A 68 -38.38 9.42 55.47
N LYS A 69 -39.29 9.62 56.41
CA LYS A 69 -40.55 10.33 56.12
C LYS A 69 -40.31 11.75 55.55
N ALA A 70 -39.27 12.43 56.03
CA ALA A 70 -38.89 13.77 55.56
C ALA A 70 -38.44 13.77 54.09
N ASP A 71 -37.74 12.70 53.66
CA ASP A 71 -37.29 12.54 52.26
C ASP A 71 -38.46 12.30 51.31
N LEU A 72 -39.50 11.61 51.76
CA LEU A 72 -40.70 11.34 50.97
C LEU A 72 -41.61 12.57 50.81
N GLU A 73 -41.57 13.50 51.79
CA GLU A 73 -42.31 14.74 51.73
C GLU A 73 -41.67 15.82 50.83
N ASN A 74 -40.37 15.61 50.41
CA ASN A 74 -39.66 16.54 49.57
C ASN A 74 -39.37 15.97 48.18
N PRO A 75 -40.13 16.38 47.14
CA PRO A 75 -39.94 15.85 45.78
C PRO A 75 -38.53 16.05 45.19
N GLN A 76 -37.81 17.11 45.61
CA GLN A 76 -36.43 17.37 45.11
C GLN A 76 -35.45 16.35 45.66
N GLN A 77 -35.57 15.93 46.93
CA GLN A 77 -34.73 14.89 47.52
C GLN A 77 -34.95 13.54 46.87
N MET A 78 -36.17 13.20 46.47
CA MET A 78 -36.47 11.97 45.72
C MET A 78 -35.75 11.98 44.36
N VAL A 79 -35.77 13.08 43.61
CA VAL A 79 -35.08 13.20 42.34
C VAL A 79 -33.56 13.08 42.52
N GLU A 80 -33.00 13.72 43.54
CA GLU A 80 -31.58 13.65 43.86
C GLU A 80 -31.15 12.23 44.23
N GLN A 81 -31.95 11.51 45.01
CA GLN A 81 -31.67 10.12 45.38
C GLN A 81 -31.68 9.18 44.20
N VAL A 82 -32.61 9.34 43.25
CA VAL A 82 -32.60 8.57 41.98
C VAL A 82 -31.36 8.92 41.19
N GLY A 83 -30.98 10.19 41.10
CA GLY A 83 -29.77 10.64 40.42
C GLY A 83 -28.49 10.01 41.00
N GLN A 84 -28.38 10.00 42.34
CA GLN A 84 -27.23 9.37 43.02
C GLN A 84 -27.22 7.86 42.82
N SER A 85 -28.35 7.17 42.87
CA SER A 85 -28.46 5.75 42.60
C SER A 85 -28.04 5.38 41.16
N LEU A 86 -28.44 6.20 40.18
CA LEU A 86 -27.98 6.07 38.80
C LEU A 86 -26.47 6.27 38.66
N GLY A 87 -25.93 7.25 39.38
CA GLY A 87 -24.47 7.49 39.44
C GLY A 87 -23.72 6.28 39.97
N MET A 88 -24.15 5.67 41.07
CA MET A 88 -23.57 4.45 41.64
C MET A 88 -23.63 3.25 40.64
N ILE A 89 -24.73 3.10 39.91
CA ILE A 89 -24.88 2.05 38.89
C ILE A 89 -23.88 2.26 37.75
N ILE A 90 -23.75 3.50 37.27
CA ILE A 90 -22.80 3.86 36.20
C ILE A 90 -21.37 3.58 36.65
N GLU A 91 -20.99 3.99 37.87
CA GLU A 91 -19.66 3.74 38.45
C GLU A 91 -19.38 2.26 38.57
N MET A 92 -20.32 1.44 39.01
CA MET A 92 -20.20 -0.02 39.08
C MET A 92 -20.00 -0.66 37.70
N LEU A 93 -20.65 -0.15 36.63
CA LEU A 93 -20.61 -0.71 35.28
C LEU A 93 -19.46 -0.18 34.44
N MET A 94 -18.88 0.98 34.75
CA MET A 94 -17.79 1.59 33.99
C MET A 94 -16.59 0.66 33.71
N PRO A 95 -16.07 -0.08 34.71
CA PRO A 95 -14.95 -1.00 34.48
C PRO A 95 -15.30 -2.10 33.48
N LEU A 96 -16.53 -2.65 33.55
CA LEU A 96 -17.03 -3.65 32.60
C LEU A 96 -17.04 -3.10 31.16
N PHE A 97 -17.60 -1.92 30.93
CA PHE A 97 -17.60 -1.30 29.62
C PHE A 97 -16.18 -1.05 29.10
N THR A 98 -15.27 -0.62 29.99
CA THR A 98 -13.86 -0.41 29.65
C THR A 98 -13.20 -1.72 29.17
N VAL A 99 -13.41 -2.83 29.87
CA VAL A 99 -12.92 -4.16 29.47
C VAL A 99 -13.50 -4.57 28.12
N ILE A 100 -14.82 -4.42 27.92
CA ILE A 100 -15.47 -4.76 26.66
C ILE A 100 -14.90 -3.96 25.49
N ILE A 101 -14.68 -2.66 25.66
CA ILE A 101 -14.10 -1.78 24.63
C ILE A 101 -12.68 -2.24 24.28
N ILE A 102 -11.80 -2.39 25.27
CA ILE A 102 -10.40 -2.78 25.06
C ILE A 102 -10.33 -4.13 24.34
N VAL A 103 -11.10 -5.11 24.83
CA VAL A 103 -11.12 -6.47 24.28
C VAL A 103 -11.70 -6.50 22.88
N THR A 104 -12.75 -5.73 22.59
CA THR A 104 -13.36 -5.65 21.27
C THR A 104 -12.37 -5.10 20.24
N PHE A 105 -11.69 -3.99 20.59
CA PHE A 105 -10.66 -3.42 19.71
C PHE A 105 -9.47 -4.38 19.54
N GLY A 106 -8.94 -4.92 20.62
CA GLY A 106 -7.80 -5.86 20.57
C GLY A 106 -8.08 -7.11 19.75
N SER A 107 -9.21 -7.79 20.03
CA SER A 107 -9.57 -9.04 19.34
C SER A 107 -9.88 -8.84 17.85
N SER A 108 -10.49 -7.71 17.47
CA SER A 108 -10.80 -7.42 16.06
C SER A 108 -9.56 -7.15 15.21
N MET A 109 -8.42 -6.80 15.83
CA MET A 109 -7.15 -6.54 15.15
C MET A 109 -6.35 -7.81 14.82
N VAL A 110 -6.63 -8.93 15.45
CA VAL A 110 -5.81 -10.17 15.37
C VAL A 110 -5.63 -10.65 13.93
N LEU A 111 -6.68 -10.63 13.09
CA LEU A 111 -6.61 -11.14 11.72
C LEU A 111 -6.32 -10.06 10.67
N GLY A 112 -7.02 -8.93 10.74
CA GLY A 112 -7.01 -7.92 9.69
C GLY A 112 -6.17 -6.67 9.99
N GLY A 113 -5.76 -6.49 11.26
CA GLY A 113 -5.11 -5.27 11.73
C GLY A 113 -6.06 -4.07 11.80
N TRP A 114 -5.50 -2.92 12.16
CA TRP A 114 -6.26 -1.66 12.21
C TRP A 114 -6.56 -1.15 10.81
N MET A 115 -7.83 -0.83 10.55
CA MET A 115 -8.24 -0.16 9.32
C MET A 115 -9.44 0.75 9.59
N PHE A 116 -9.24 2.02 9.30
CA PHE A 116 -10.31 3.03 9.32
C PHE A 116 -10.52 3.56 7.90
N ARG A 117 -11.71 3.33 7.33
CA ARG A 117 -12.07 3.80 5.99
C ARG A 117 -13.48 4.39 6.00
N PRO A 118 -13.60 5.72 6.04
CA PRO A 118 -14.90 6.41 6.07
C PRO A 118 -15.79 6.07 4.87
N ALA A 119 -15.21 5.83 3.69
CA ALA A 119 -15.95 5.46 2.47
C ALA A 119 -16.74 4.15 2.60
N ASN A 120 -16.39 3.27 3.54
CA ASN A 120 -17.15 2.03 3.77
C ASN A 120 -18.40 2.27 4.65
N MET A 121 -18.53 3.43 5.28
CA MET A 121 -19.69 3.80 6.09
C MET A 121 -20.84 4.36 5.24
N LEU A 122 -20.58 4.75 3.99
CA LEU A 122 -21.61 5.23 3.08
C LEU A 122 -22.59 4.10 2.70
N PRO A 123 -23.88 4.35 2.74
CA PRO A 123 -24.90 3.36 2.37
C PRO A 123 -24.78 3.02 0.88
N LYS A 124 -24.71 1.72 0.56
CA LYS A 124 -24.68 1.22 -0.81
C LYS A 124 -26.04 0.64 -1.16
N LEU A 125 -26.84 1.39 -1.91
CA LEU A 125 -28.18 0.99 -2.34
C LEU A 125 -28.19 -0.36 -3.08
N SER A 126 -27.10 -0.71 -3.78
CA SER A 126 -26.94 -2.00 -4.44
C SER A 126 -26.99 -3.22 -3.49
N LYS A 127 -26.74 -3.02 -2.20
CA LYS A 127 -26.81 -4.07 -1.17
C LYS A 127 -28.22 -4.32 -0.65
N LEU A 128 -29.17 -3.45 -0.99
CA LEU A 128 -30.57 -3.54 -0.56
C LEU A 128 -31.44 -4.42 -1.49
N ASN A 129 -30.86 -4.98 -2.56
CA ASN A 129 -31.60 -5.85 -3.47
C ASN A 129 -31.98 -7.19 -2.79
N PRO A 130 -33.29 -7.47 -2.54
CA PRO A 130 -33.73 -8.65 -1.81
C PRO A 130 -33.45 -9.96 -2.56
N LEU A 131 -33.45 -9.96 -3.89
CA LEU A 131 -33.17 -11.16 -4.69
C LEU A 131 -31.72 -11.62 -4.53
N SER A 132 -30.78 -10.69 -4.46
CA SER A 132 -29.37 -11.00 -4.19
C SER A 132 -29.16 -11.50 -2.75
N GLY A 133 -29.97 -11.02 -1.82
CA GLY A 133 -30.01 -11.47 -0.43
C GLY A 133 -30.42 -12.94 -0.30
N ILE A 134 -31.53 -13.33 -0.94
CA ILE A 134 -32.04 -14.72 -0.96
C ILE A 134 -31.01 -15.68 -1.57
N LYS A 135 -30.42 -15.35 -2.72
CA LYS A 135 -29.36 -16.16 -3.35
C LYS A 135 -28.13 -16.35 -2.43
N ARG A 136 -27.82 -15.38 -1.62
CA ARG A 136 -26.71 -15.46 -0.66
C ARG A 136 -27.01 -16.36 0.53
N ILE A 137 -28.26 -16.40 0.99
CA ILE A 137 -28.73 -17.31 2.06
C ILE A 137 -28.56 -18.77 1.62
N PHE A 138 -28.87 -19.11 0.38
CA PHE A 138 -28.75 -20.47 -0.17
C PHE A 138 -27.38 -20.75 -0.83
N SER A 139 -26.33 -20.01 -0.44
CA SER A 139 -24.99 -20.25 -0.93
C SER A 139 -24.30 -21.40 -0.19
N THR A 140 -23.32 -22.05 -0.83
CA THR A 140 -22.48 -23.08 -0.20
C THR A 140 -21.77 -22.57 1.07
N ARG A 141 -21.43 -21.29 1.10
CA ARG A 141 -20.87 -20.62 2.27
C ARG A 141 -21.82 -20.59 3.44
N SER A 142 -23.10 -20.24 3.19
CA SER A 142 -24.13 -20.22 4.24
C SER A 142 -24.40 -21.62 4.79
N LEU A 143 -24.36 -22.66 3.96
CA LEU A 143 -24.48 -24.04 4.42
C LEU A 143 -23.34 -24.45 5.34
N VAL A 144 -22.08 -24.09 5.00
CA VAL A 144 -20.92 -24.36 5.86
C VAL A 144 -21.05 -23.62 7.20
N GLU A 145 -21.48 -22.36 7.17
CA GLU A 145 -21.71 -21.60 8.41
C GLU A 145 -22.84 -22.18 9.25
N LEU A 146 -23.92 -22.67 8.63
CA LEU A 146 -25.01 -23.35 9.31
C LEU A 146 -24.53 -24.64 10.01
N VAL A 147 -23.76 -25.46 9.32
CA VAL A 147 -23.20 -26.71 9.92
C VAL A 147 -22.29 -26.37 11.09
N LYS A 148 -21.37 -25.41 10.96
CA LYS A 148 -20.52 -24.94 12.05
C LYS A 148 -21.32 -24.45 13.25
N SER A 149 -22.36 -23.63 13.00
CA SER A 149 -23.22 -23.09 14.06
C SER A 149 -23.99 -24.19 14.77
N THR A 150 -24.51 -25.18 14.04
CA THR A 150 -25.21 -26.33 14.61
C THR A 150 -24.29 -27.15 15.50
N ILE A 151 -23.08 -27.48 15.04
CA ILE A 151 -22.06 -28.19 15.83
C ILE A 151 -21.75 -27.41 17.11
N LYS A 152 -21.48 -26.10 16.99
CA LYS A 152 -21.19 -25.24 18.13
C LYS A 152 -22.29 -25.24 19.18
N VAL A 153 -23.54 -25.06 18.73
CA VAL A 153 -24.71 -25.05 19.61
C VAL A 153 -24.85 -26.40 20.31
N THR A 154 -24.74 -27.51 19.57
CA THR A 154 -24.83 -28.85 20.14
C THR A 154 -23.76 -29.11 21.21
N VAL A 155 -22.52 -28.71 20.94
CA VAL A 155 -21.42 -28.86 21.90
C VAL A 155 -21.64 -28.00 23.14
N ILE A 156 -22.06 -26.75 23.00
CA ILE A 156 -22.33 -25.85 24.14
C ILE A 156 -23.49 -26.42 24.99
N PHE A 157 -24.58 -26.87 24.37
CA PHE A 157 -25.67 -27.50 25.10
C PHE A 157 -25.25 -28.79 25.80
N GLY A 158 -24.40 -29.60 25.17
CA GLY A 158 -23.84 -30.80 25.81
C GLY A 158 -22.99 -30.48 27.05
N ILE A 159 -22.15 -29.44 26.93
CA ILE A 159 -21.34 -28.96 28.07
C ILE A 159 -22.24 -28.42 29.18
N LEU A 160 -23.22 -27.59 28.83
CA LEU A 160 -24.16 -27.03 29.81
C LEU A 160 -24.96 -28.12 30.52
N TYR A 161 -25.46 -29.10 29.77
CA TYR A 161 -26.23 -30.22 30.32
C TYR A 161 -25.35 -31.01 31.31
N GLY A 162 -24.16 -31.43 30.92
CA GLY A 162 -23.27 -32.18 31.80
C GLY A 162 -22.79 -31.36 33.01
N TYR A 163 -22.59 -30.05 32.84
CA TYR A 163 -22.25 -29.15 33.94
C TYR A 163 -23.39 -29.02 34.95
N LEU A 164 -24.62 -28.79 34.50
CA LEU A 164 -25.78 -28.70 35.38
C LEU A 164 -26.10 -30.01 36.07
N ASP A 165 -26.00 -31.14 35.38
CA ASP A 165 -26.22 -32.47 35.98
C ASP A 165 -25.29 -32.72 37.16
N ASN A 166 -24.01 -32.36 37.02
CA ASN A 166 -23.04 -32.48 38.10
C ASN A 166 -23.29 -31.51 39.30
N HIS A 167 -24.01 -30.38 39.07
CA HIS A 167 -24.30 -29.40 40.10
C HIS A 167 -25.75 -29.43 40.61
N LEU A 168 -26.58 -30.37 40.15
CA LEU A 168 -27.97 -30.49 40.61
C LEU A 168 -28.10 -30.71 42.12
N GLN A 169 -27.31 -31.62 42.70
CA GLN A 169 -27.37 -31.88 44.13
C GLN A 169 -26.97 -30.67 44.98
N PRO A 170 -25.81 -30.01 44.71
CA PRO A 170 -25.50 -28.72 45.34
C PRO A 170 -26.60 -27.67 45.23
N LEU A 171 -27.18 -27.48 44.03
CA LEU A 171 -28.25 -26.52 43.80
C LEU A 171 -29.49 -26.80 44.61
N LEU A 172 -29.91 -28.07 44.74
CA LEU A 172 -31.02 -28.49 45.58
C LEU A 172 -30.77 -28.27 47.06
N GLY A 173 -29.48 -28.32 47.50
CA GLY A 173 -29.06 -28.12 48.88
C GLY A 173 -29.03 -26.65 49.33
N ILE A 174 -29.15 -25.67 48.46
CA ILE A 174 -29.02 -24.22 48.73
C ILE A 174 -30.04 -23.76 49.79
N GLN A 175 -31.25 -24.31 49.76
CA GLN A 175 -32.33 -23.97 50.72
C GLN A 175 -31.93 -24.16 52.22
N ASN A 176 -30.92 -25.00 52.47
CA ASN A 176 -30.44 -25.29 53.83
C ASN A 176 -29.24 -24.39 54.23
N LEU A 177 -28.79 -23.48 53.36
CA LEU A 177 -27.63 -22.63 53.61
C LEU A 177 -28.08 -21.20 54.07
N PRO A 178 -27.24 -20.54 54.88
CA PRO A 178 -27.43 -19.10 55.13
C PRO A 178 -27.40 -18.31 53.79
N LEU A 179 -28.18 -17.23 53.71
CA LEU A 179 -28.36 -16.44 52.49
C LEU A 179 -27.02 -16.10 51.78
N ASN A 180 -26.03 -15.62 52.52
CA ASN A 180 -24.75 -15.22 51.95
C ASN A 180 -23.97 -16.42 51.37
N GLN A 181 -24.02 -17.59 52.01
CA GLN A 181 -23.34 -18.82 51.53
C GLN A 181 -24.08 -19.37 50.32
N GLY A 182 -25.42 -19.41 50.35
CA GLY A 182 -26.23 -19.86 49.23
C GLY A 182 -26.02 -18.98 48.01
N PHE A 183 -25.99 -17.65 48.20
CA PHE A 183 -25.70 -16.71 47.13
C PHE A 183 -24.31 -16.92 46.52
N SER A 184 -23.27 -16.98 47.35
CA SER A 184 -21.89 -17.24 46.90
C SER A 184 -21.77 -18.51 46.09
N MET A 185 -22.42 -19.60 46.54
CA MET A 185 -22.46 -20.90 45.87
C MET A 185 -23.15 -20.82 44.48
N VAL A 186 -24.33 -20.17 44.40
CA VAL A 186 -25.01 -19.98 43.11
C VAL A 186 -24.15 -19.19 42.13
N MET A 187 -23.53 -18.11 42.61
CA MET A 187 -22.68 -17.29 41.78
C MET A 187 -21.43 -18.01 41.30
N SER A 188 -20.77 -18.80 42.15
CA SER A 188 -19.63 -19.63 41.73
C SER A 188 -20.03 -20.64 40.63
N ILE A 189 -21.11 -21.40 40.85
CA ILE A 189 -21.62 -22.32 39.84
C ILE A 189 -21.94 -21.62 38.52
N LEU A 190 -22.62 -20.45 38.58
CA LEU A 190 -22.97 -19.70 37.40
C LEU A 190 -21.74 -19.24 36.62
N PHE A 191 -20.76 -18.62 37.30
CA PHE A 191 -19.61 -18.08 36.62
C PHE A 191 -18.60 -19.15 36.19
N GLU A 192 -18.43 -20.24 36.91
CA GLU A 192 -17.65 -21.40 36.48
C GLU A 192 -18.26 -22.01 35.23
N GLY A 193 -19.59 -22.16 35.17
CA GLY A 193 -20.30 -22.61 33.99
C GLY A 193 -20.12 -21.66 32.78
N LEU A 194 -20.19 -20.35 33.00
CA LEU A 194 -19.92 -19.34 31.97
C LEU A 194 -18.47 -19.41 31.48
N LEU A 195 -17.49 -19.59 32.36
CA LEU A 195 -16.10 -19.74 31.98
C LEU A 195 -15.87 -21.02 31.16
N LEU A 196 -16.49 -22.13 31.54
CA LEU A 196 -16.40 -23.40 30.83
C LEU A 196 -16.98 -23.28 29.40
N MET A 197 -18.18 -22.63 29.26
CA MET A 197 -18.77 -22.34 27.96
C MET A 197 -17.93 -21.35 27.17
N GLY A 198 -17.38 -20.33 27.81
CA GLY A 198 -16.48 -19.36 27.19
C GLY A 198 -15.21 -20.00 26.66
N PHE A 199 -14.65 -20.95 27.37
CA PHE A 199 -13.49 -21.73 26.89
C PHE A 199 -13.83 -22.56 25.66
N ALA A 200 -14.99 -23.24 25.64
CA ALA A 200 -15.45 -23.95 24.45
C ALA A 200 -15.64 -23.02 23.24
N LEU A 201 -16.29 -21.86 23.45
CA LEU A 201 -16.45 -20.85 22.40
C LEU A 201 -15.10 -20.34 21.90
N LEU A 202 -14.12 -20.17 22.78
CA LEU A 202 -12.78 -19.69 22.42
C LEU A 202 -12.05 -20.72 21.54
N LEU A 203 -12.18 -22.02 21.83
CA LEU A 203 -11.63 -23.09 20.99
C LEU A 203 -12.24 -23.03 19.56
N PHE A 204 -13.56 -22.90 19.44
CA PHE A 204 -14.22 -22.71 18.14
C PHE A 204 -13.74 -21.45 17.43
N GLY A 205 -13.59 -20.34 18.16
CA GLY A 205 -13.09 -19.08 17.63
C GLY A 205 -11.65 -19.18 17.10
N VAL A 206 -10.77 -19.89 17.81
CA VAL A 206 -9.38 -20.11 17.37
C VAL A 206 -9.33 -20.96 16.11
N ILE A 207 -10.15 -22.02 16.03
CA ILE A 207 -10.27 -22.87 14.84
C ILE A 207 -10.83 -22.09 13.65
N ASP A 208 -11.71 -21.11 13.88
CA ASP A 208 -12.29 -20.27 12.81
C ASP A 208 -11.25 -19.31 12.17
N ILE A 209 -10.19 -18.91 12.89
CA ILE A 209 -9.15 -18.00 12.37
C ILE A 209 -8.52 -18.49 11.06
N PRO A 210 -7.91 -19.68 10.97
CA PRO A 210 -7.33 -20.19 9.73
C PRO A 210 -8.37 -20.36 8.63
N TYR A 211 -9.61 -20.78 8.98
CA TYR A 211 -10.69 -20.90 8.02
C TYR A 211 -11.06 -19.57 7.37
N GLN A 212 -11.26 -18.51 8.15
CA GLN A 212 -11.60 -17.18 7.63
C GLN A 212 -10.47 -16.60 6.77
N ARG A 213 -9.21 -16.85 7.14
CA ARG A 213 -8.06 -16.45 6.33
C ARG A 213 -8.03 -17.18 4.99
N TRP A 214 -8.26 -18.48 5.01
CA TRP A 214 -8.31 -19.29 3.79
C TRP A 214 -9.46 -18.87 2.87
N GLU A 215 -10.66 -18.67 3.40
CA GLU A 215 -11.83 -18.23 2.65
C GLU A 215 -11.61 -16.86 2.02
N HIS A 216 -11.03 -15.91 2.76
CA HIS A 216 -10.69 -14.60 2.24
C HIS A 216 -9.69 -14.68 1.07
N LEU A 217 -8.65 -15.50 1.20
CA LEU A 217 -7.69 -15.71 0.10
C LEU A 217 -8.34 -16.41 -1.09
N LYS A 218 -9.28 -17.31 -0.87
CA LYS A 218 -10.06 -17.97 -1.92
C LYS A 218 -10.95 -16.98 -2.68
N GLU A 219 -11.60 -16.05 -1.98
CA GLU A 219 -12.39 -14.96 -2.62
C GLU A 219 -11.53 -14.06 -3.50
N LEU A 220 -10.25 -13.87 -3.16
CA LEU A 220 -9.30 -13.05 -3.91
C LEU A 220 -8.63 -13.78 -5.08
N ARG A 221 -8.87 -15.09 -5.29
CA ARG A 221 -8.28 -15.81 -6.41
C ARG A 221 -8.56 -15.14 -7.76
N MET A 222 -7.65 -15.36 -8.69
CA MET A 222 -7.63 -14.74 -10.00
C MET A 222 -7.84 -15.76 -11.10
N THR A 223 -8.36 -15.30 -12.24
CA THR A 223 -8.25 -16.06 -13.48
C THR A 223 -6.85 -15.93 -14.05
N LYS A 224 -6.44 -16.87 -14.91
CA LYS A 224 -5.14 -16.78 -15.62
C LYS A 224 -5.02 -15.50 -16.44
N GLN A 225 -6.14 -15.02 -16.99
CA GLN A 225 -6.17 -13.79 -17.76
C GLN A 225 -5.96 -12.55 -16.89
N GLU A 226 -6.68 -12.45 -15.75
CA GLU A 226 -6.48 -11.36 -14.77
C GLU A 226 -5.03 -11.29 -14.30
N LEU A 227 -4.41 -12.45 -14.00
CA LEU A 227 -3.01 -12.52 -13.56
C LEU A 227 -2.06 -12.01 -14.66
N LYS A 228 -2.28 -12.43 -15.91
CA LYS A 228 -1.47 -11.98 -17.06
C LYS A 228 -1.60 -10.48 -17.33
N GLU A 229 -2.82 -9.93 -17.17
CA GLU A 229 -3.06 -8.48 -17.31
C GLU A 229 -2.41 -7.69 -16.19
N GLU A 230 -2.44 -8.20 -14.96
CA GLU A 230 -1.77 -7.56 -13.83
C GLU A 230 -0.25 -7.51 -14.00
N PHE A 231 0.37 -8.61 -14.46
CA PHE A 231 1.80 -8.62 -14.80
C PHE A 231 2.14 -7.60 -15.89
N LYS A 232 1.33 -7.55 -16.97
CA LYS A 232 1.54 -6.56 -18.05
C LYS A 232 1.42 -5.11 -17.55
N ASN A 233 0.52 -4.87 -16.61
CA ASN A 233 0.34 -3.52 -16.06
C ASN A 233 1.46 -3.11 -15.08
N ASN A 234 2.06 -4.08 -14.37
CA ASN A 234 3.12 -3.84 -13.40
C ASN A 234 4.52 -3.70 -14.03
N GLU A 235 4.85 -4.58 -14.96
CA GLU A 235 6.16 -4.55 -15.65
C GLU A 235 6.22 -3.50 -16.75
N GLY A 236 5.09 -2.87 -17.06
CA GLY A 236 4.90 -2.02 -18.23
C GLY A 236 4.83 -2.87 -19.50
N ARG A 237 4.04 -2.46 -20.46
CA ARG A 237 3.97 -3.13 -21.76
C ARG A 237 5.33 -2.98 -22.44
N PRO A 238 6.06 -4.07 -22.77
CA PRO A 238 7.37 -3.98 -23.43
C PRO A 238 7.30 -3.15 -24.72
N GLU A 239 6.17 -3.22 -25.42
CA GLU A 239 5.85 -2.41 -26.60
C GLU A 239 5.88 -0.89 -26.33
N VAL A 240 5.35 -0.44 -25.17
CA VAL A 240 5.36 0.98 -24.77
C VAL A 240 6.79 1.42 -24.48
N LYS A 241 7.60 0.62 -23.80
CA LYS A 241 9.01 0.91 -23.53
C LYS A 241 9.83 0.98 -24.82
N GLN A 242 9.57 0.07 -25.75
CA GLN A 242 10.19 0.08 -27.06
C GLN A 242 9.76 1.32 -27.88
N ARG A 243 8.47 1.68 -27.83
CA ARG A 243 7.95 2.87 -28.51
C ARG A 243 8.54 4.16 -27.96
N ILE A 244 8.68 4.26 -26.65
CA ILE A 244 9.34 5.42 -26.01
C ILE A 244 10.79 5.53 -26.49
N ARG A 245 11.56 4.42 -26.52
CA ARG A 245 12.93 4.42 -27.06
C ARG A 245 12.99 4.85 -28.52
N GLN A 246 12.09 4.37 -29.37
CA GLN A 246 12.01 4.76 -30.78
C GLN A 246 11.74 6.26 -30.93
N ILE A 247 10.79 6.80 -30.15
CA ILE A 247 10.47 8.23 -30.16
C ILE A 247 11.68 9.06 -29.71
N GLN A 248 12.36 8.67 -28.63
CA GLN A 248 13.57 9.35 -28.15
C GLN A 248 14.68 9.38 -29.21
N GLN A 249 14.91 8.25 -29.91
CA GLN A 249 15.89 8.19 -31.01
C GLN A 249 15.49 9.09 -32.19
N GLN A 250 14.18 9.12 -32.54
CA GLN A 250 13.70 10.01 -33.59
C GLN A 250 13.90 11.49 -33.23
N PHE A 251 13.62 11.89 -32.00
CA PHE A 251 13.86 13.26 -31.53
C PHE A 251 15.35 13.62 -31.55
N ALA A 252 16.22 12.72 -31.10
CA ALA A 252 17.67 12.93 -31.13
C ALA A 252 18.17 13.10 -32.58
N ARG A 253 17.73 12.27 -33.53
CA ARG A 253 18.05 12.42 -34.96
C ARG A 253 17.56 13.75 -35.52
N ARG A 254 16.31 14.14 -35.30
CA ARG A 254 15.77 15.43 -35.75
C ARG A 254 16.54 16.64 -35.20
N LYS A 255 17.04 16.56 -33.95
CA LYS A 255 17.86 17.62 -33.36
C LYS A 255 19.21 17.70 -34.13
N ILE A 256 19.84 16.59 -34.44
CA ILE A 256 21.06 16.52 -35.24
C ILE A 256 20.84 17.11 -36.63
N ASP A 257 19.75 16.72 -37.33
CA ASP A 257 19.40 17.21 -38.68
C ASP A 257 19.27 18.74 -38.74
N LYS A 258 18.77 19.35 -37.66
CA LYS A 258 18.63 20.82 -37.58
C LYS A 258 19.91 21.51 -37.15
N MET A 259 20.70 20.93 -36.29
CA MET A 259 21.84 21.60 -35.64
C MET A 259 23.14 21.47 -36.43
N VAL A 260 23.39 20.32 -37.09
CA VAL A 260 24.62 20.10 -37.85
C VAL A 260 24.77 21.07 -39.01
N PRO A 261 23.73 21.46 -39.79
CA PRO A 261 23.84 22.47 -40.83
C PRO A 261 24.28 23.86 -40.32
N THR A 262 24.05 24.15 -39.02
CA THR A 262 24.44 25.43 -38.42
C THR A 262 25.88 25.46 -37.90
N ALA A 263 26.59 24.31 -37.95
CA ALA A 263 27.94 24.17 -37.45
C ALA A 263 28.95 24.78 -38.44
N ASP A 264 30.06 25.31 -37.91
CA ASP A 264 31.15 25.81 -38.71
C ASP A 264 32.09 24.69 -39.18
N VAL A 265 32.24 23.66 -38.34
CA VAL A 265 33.07 22.49 -38.58
C VAL A 265 32.54 21.26 -37.88
N VAL A 266 32.73 20.11 -38.48
CA VAL A 266 32.55 18.78 -37.81
C VAL A 266 33.95 18.15 -37.65
N ILE A 267 34.28 17.84 -36.40
CA ILE A 267 35.54 17.13 -36.10
C ILE A 267 35.20 15.66 -35.86
N THR A 268 35.96 14.76 -36.46
CA THR A 268 35.67 13.33 -36.42
C THR A 268 36.85 12.46 -35.99
N ASN A 269 36.50 11.37 -35.31
CA ASN A 269 37.26 10.14 -35.25
C ASN A 269 36.48 9.13 -36.12
N PRO A 270 36.90 8.82 -37.35
CA PRO A 270 36.06 8.45 -38.50
C PRO A 270 34.91 7.50 -38.25
N THR A 271 35.06 6.50 -37.39
CA THR A 271 34.04 5.47 -37.12
C THR A 271 33.43 5.54 -35.73
N HIS A 272 34.08 6.25 -34.81
CA HIS A 272 33.71 6.16 -33.40
C HIS A 272 33.07 7.43 -32.84
N TYR A 273 33.55 8.62 -33.20
CA TYR A 273 33.06 9.88 -32.61
C TYR A 273 32.97 10.99 -33.67
N ALA A 274 31.93 11.78 -33.58
CA ALA A 274 31.81 13.06 -34.29
C ALA A 274 31.28 14.15 -33.37
N VAL A 275 31.83 15.34 -33.50
CA VAL A 275 31.41 16.53 -32.77
C VAL A 275 31.29 17.70 -33.76
N ALA A 276 30.12 18.30 -33.82
CA ALA A 276 29.86 19.51 -34.61
C ALA A 276 30.04 20.74 -33.69
N LEU A 277 30.90 21.66 -34.09
CA LEU A 277 31.22 22.88 -33.37
C LEU A 277 30.71 24.11 -34.12
N LYS A 278 30.24 25.08 -33.36
CA LYS A 278 29.87 26.42 -33.83
C LYS A 278 30.61 27.43 -33.01
N TYR A 279 31.08 28.48 -33.67
CA TYR A 279 31.64 29.67 -33.03
C TYR A 279 30.81 30.90 -33.46
N GLU A 280 30.16 31.50 -32.49
CA GLU A 280 29.32 32.68 -32.68
C GLU A 280 29.64 33.70 -31.58
N PRO A 281 30.46 34.75 -31.90
CA PRO A 281 30.91 35.72 -30.90
C PRO A 281 29.81 36.47 -30.17
N SER A 282 28.60 36.55 -30.79
CA SER A 282 27.44 37.16 -30.17
C SER A 282 26.81 36.29 -29.05
N LEU A 283 27.03 34.98 -29.06
CA LEU A 283 26.43 34.02 -28.10
C LEU A 283 27.43 33.48 -27.08
N SER A 284 28.71 33.36 -27.44
CA SER A 284 29.73 32.77 -26.55
C SER A 284 31.14 33.23 -26.94
N ASP A 285 31.99 33.51 -25.94
CA ASP A 285 33.37 33.83 -26.14
C ASP A 285 34.23 32.64 -26.62
N ALA A 286 33.68 31.43 -26.59
CA ALA A 286 34.33 30.21 -27.01
C ALA A 286 33.42 29.36 -27.93
N PRO A 287 34.01 28.53 -28.81
CA PRO A 287 33.25 27.57 -29.60
C PRO A 287 32.46 26.59 -28.71
N PHE A 288 31.28 26.26 -29.12
CA PHE A 288 30.37 25.33 -28.40
C PHE A 288 29.92 24.17 -29.27
N VAL A 289 29.52 23.08 -28.61
CA VAL A 289 29.09 21.85 -29.27
C VAL A 289 27.62 21.96 -29.64
N VAL A 290 27.29 21.89 -30.93
CA VAL A 290 25.89 21.91 -31.41
C VAL A 290 25.31 20.51 -31.61
N ALA A 291 26.15 19.53 -31.95
CA ALA A 291 25.77 18.13 -32.04
C ALA A 291 26.98 17.24 -31.77
N LYS A 292 26.74 16.07 -31.18
CA LYS A 292 27.76 15.02 -31.02
C LYS A 292 27.12 13.64 -31.13
N GLY A 293 27.92 12.67 -31.55
CA GLY A 293 27.44 11.30 -31.73
C GLY A 293 28.54 10.25 -31.72
N VAL A 294 28.12 9.00 -31.56
CA VAL A 294 28.98 7.81 -31.61
C VAL A 294 28.44 6.82 -32.65
N ASP A 295 29.32 5.99 -33.20
CA ASP A 295 29.03 4.87 -34.08
C ASP A 295 28.06 5.25 -35.24
N GLU A 296 26.84 4.68 -35.28
CA GLU A 296 25.86 4.97 -36.33
C GLU A 296 25.54 6.48 -36.45
N THR A 297 25.53 7.19 -35.34
CA THR A 297 25.26 8.63 -35.32
C THR A 297 26.40 9.42 -35.97
N VAL A 298 27.64 8.92 -35.96
CA VAL A 298 28.77 9.55 -36.63
C VAL A 298 28.55 9.60 -38.13
N MET A 299 28.15 8.47 -38.73
CA MET A 299 27.85 8.42 -40.16
C MET A 299 26.71 9.37 -40.53
N HIS A 300 25.71 9.46 -39.69
CA HIS A 300 24.58 10.39 -39.87
C HIS A 300 25.02 11.86 -39.83
N ILE A 301 25.81 12.26 -38.85
CA ILE A 301 26.37 13.62 -38.73
C ILE A 301 27.25 13.95 -39.92
N GLN A 302 28.13 13.02 -40.36
CA GLN A 302 28.99 13.23 -41.49
C GLN A 302 28.22 13.38 -42.81
N ARG A 303 27.14 12.62 -43.00
CA ARG A 303 26.26 12.74 -44.18
C ARG A 303 25.62 14.11 -44.23
N ILE A 304 25.01 14.54 -43.14
CA ILE A 304 24.34 15.87 -43.05
C ILE A 304 25.37 16.99 -43.27
N ALA A 305 26.55 16.86 -42.67
CA ALA A 305 27.62 17.83 -42.84
C ALA A 305 28.04 17.99 -44.31
N ARG A 306 28.19 16.87 -45.06
CA ARG A 306 28.53 16.86 -46.50
C ARG A 306 27.38 17.48 -47.33
N GLU A 307 26.14 17.09 -47.05
CA GLU A 307 24.95 17.62 -47.77
C GLU A 307 24.82 19.14 -47.60
N ASN A 308 25.24 19.68 -46.45
CA ASN A 308 25.16 21.12 -46.10
C ASN A 308 26.49 21.86 -46.22
N GLN A 309 27.48 21.29 -46.90
CA GLN A 309 28.79 21.91 -47.15
C GLN A 309 29.55 22.32 -45.88
N VAL A 310 29.29 21.65 -44.77
CA VAL A 310 30.02 21.81 -43.49
C VAL A 310 31.31 20.99 -43.60
N GLU A 311 32.46 21.62 -43.35
CA GLU A 311 33.77 20.95 -43.44
C GLU A 311 33.96 19.89 -42.38
N ILE A 312 34.50 18.74 -42.77
CA ILE A 312 34.77 17.61 -41.89
C ILE A 312 36.29 17.47 -41.74
N ILE A 313 36.74 17.61 -40.50
CA ILE A 313 38.19 17.50 -40.16
C ILE A 313 38.43 16.24 -39.35
N ASN A 314 39.38 15.45 -39.77
CA ASN A 314 39.78 14.24 -39.05
C ASN A 314 40.83 14.57 -37.97
N SER A 315 40.44 14.47 -36.69
CA SER A 315 41.33 14.67 -35.56
C SER A 315 40.89 13.79 -34.37
N PRO A 316 41.25 12.47 -34.38
CA PRO A 316 40.75 11.52 -33.41
C PRO A 316 40.98 11.89 -31.94
N PRO A 317 42.18 12.38 -31.52
CA PRO A 317 42.41 12.71 -30.13
C PRO A 317 41.53 13.89 -29.67
N LEU A 318 41.39 14.91 -30.51
CA LEU A 318 40.59 16.12 -30.18
C LEU A 318 39.07 15.79 -30.15
N THR A 319 38.63 14.99 -31.09
CA THR A 319 37.22 14.59 -31.13
C THR A 319 36.79 13.81 -29.87
N ARG A 320 37.61 12.84 -29.43
CA ARG A 320 37.36 12.07 -28.20
C ARG A 320 37.33 12.97 -26.98
N SER A 321 38.35 13.86 -26.88
CA SER A 321 38.44 14.78 -25.76
C SER A 321 37.21 15.67 -25.66
N ILE A 322 36.78 16.33 -26.73
CA ILE A 322 35.58 17.18 -26.73
C ILE A 322 34.32 16.36 -26.46
N TYR A 323 34.19 15.17 -27.07
CA TYR A 323 33.02 14.34 -26.88
C TYR A 323 32.77 13.98 -25.40
N HIS A 324 33.83 13.65 -24.66
CA HIS A 324 33.72 13.21 -23.26
C HIS A 324 33.65 14.40 -22.27
N THR A 325 34.26 15.53 -22.60
CA THR A 325 34.37 16.67 -21.67
C THR A 325 33.26 17.70 -21.84
N THR A 326 32.58 17.76 -22.98
CA THR A 326 31.66 18.85 -23.30
C THR A 326 30.27 18.32 -23.68
N ALA A 327 29.23 18.83 -23.02
CA ALA A 327 27.86 18.50 -23.38
C ALA A 327 27.37 19.34 -24.59
N ILE A 328 26.25 18.94 -25.18
CA ILE A 328 25.61 19.71 -26.26
C ILE A 328 25.18 21.08 -25.69
N GLU A 329 25.38 22.14 -26.47
CA GLU A 329 25.13 23.55 -26.12
C GLU A 329 26.12 24.12 -25.08
N GLN A 330 27.17 23.39 -24.74
CA GLN A 330 28.24 23.89 -23.85
C GLN A 330 29.49 24.30 -24.61
N ALA A 331 30.17 25.32 -24.09
CA ALA A 331 31.47 25.75 -24.56
C ALA A 331 32.53 24.69 -24.28
N ILE A 332 33.50 24.53 -25.19
CA ILE A 332 34.60 23.59 -25.04
C ILE A 332 35.52 24.04 -23.87
N PRO A 333 36.26 23.13 -23.23
CA PRO A 333 37.26 23.47 -22.21
C PRO A 333 38.36 24.42 -22.75
N SER A 334 38.80 25.37 -21.92
CA SER A 334 39.80 26.37 -22.28
C SER A 334 41.11 25.78 -22.80
N GLN A 335 41.51 24.60 -22.28
CA GLN A 335 42.72 23.89 -22.72
C GLN A 335 42.66 23.42 -24.19
N LEU A 336 41.44 23.34 -24.79
CA LEU A 336 41.25 22.92 -26.18
C LEU A 336 41.03 24.11 -27.13
N TYR A 337 40.97 25.37 -26.63
CA TYR A 337 40.73 26.54 -27.45
C TYR A 337 41.76 26.70 -28.58
N ILE A 338 43.06 26.55 -28.29
CA ILE A 338 44.10 26.71 -29.30
C ILE A 338 43.95 25.69 -30.42
N ALA A 339 43.68 24.42 -30.10
CA ALA A 339 43.52 23.38 -31.10
C ALA A 339 42.26 23.63 -31.99
N VAL A 340 41.14 24.04 -31.36
CA VAL A 340 39.88 24.31 -32.10
C VAL A 340 40.03 25.64 -32.91
N ALA A 341 40.71 26.66 -32.40
CA ALA A 341 40.95 27.90 -33.12
C ALA A 341 41.75 27.64 -34.40
N HIS A 342 42.80 26.82 -34.35
CA HIS A 342 43.55 26.42 -35.54
C HIS A 342 42.67 25.72 -36.57
N ILE A 343 41.75 24.82 -36.16
CA ILE A 343 40.83 24.14 -37.03
C ILE A 343 39.84 25.13 -37.65
N LEU A 344 39.25 26.02 -36.85
CA LEU A 344 38.32 27.06 -37.39
C LEU A 344 38.98 27.98 -38.39
N THR A 345 40.23 28.43 -38.05
CA THR A 345 41.01 29.29 -38.97
C THR A 345 41.34 28.54 -40.27
N TYR A 346 41.73 27.26 -40.19
CA TYR A 346 41.93 26.42 -41.36
C TYR A 346 40.69 26.32 -42.23
N VAL A 347 39.53 26.05 -41.62
CA VAL A 347 38.24 25.95 -42.34
C VAL A 347 37.88 27.28 -43.02
N LEU A 348 38.11 28.42 -42.35
CA LEU A 348 37.87 29.74 -42.93
C LEU A 348 38.77 29.99 -44.13
N GLN A 349 40.07 29.68 -44.02
CA GLN A 349 41.03 29.82 -45.12
C GLN A 349 40.68 28.90 -46.29
N LEU A 350 40.22 27.66 -45.97
CA LEU A 350 39.83 26.67 -46.99
C LEU A 350 38.56 27.16 -47.75
N LYS A 351 37.62 27.71 -47.05
CA LYS A 351 36.43 28.33 -47.66
C LYS A 351 36.75 29.52 -48.56
N ALA A 352 37.70 30.41 -48.10
CA ALA A 352 38.19 31.56 -48.89
C ALA A 352 38.94 31.11 -50.14
N PHE A 353 39.84 30.16 -50.01
CA PHE A 353 40.58 29.57 -51.12
C PHE A 353 39.65 28.97 -52.24
N ARG A 354 38.60 28.22 -51.80
CA ARG A 354 37.61 27.67 -52.73
C ARG A 354 36.77 28.74 -53.45
N LYS A 355 36.61 29.93 -52.85
CA LYS A 355 35.93 31.09 -53.46
C LYS A 355 36.87 31.86 -54.38
N GLY A 356 38.16 31.58 -54.44
CA GLY A 356 39.14 32.29 -55.26
C GLY A 356 39.83 33.45 -54.54
N ASP A 357 39.48 33.73 -53.26
CA ASP A 357 39.96 34.89 -52.49
C ASP A 357 41.08 34.57 -51.50
N GLY A 358 41.99 33.66 -51.81
CA GLY A 358 43.05 33.34 -50.85
C GLY A 358 44.11 32.38 -51.30
N LYS A 359 45.23 32.30 -50.53
CA LYS A 359 46.27 31.27 -50.72
C LYS A 359 45.83 29.94 -50.16
N LYS A 360 46.31 28.83 -50.70
CA LYS A 360 46.07 27.50 -50.21
C LYS A 360 46.45 27.41 -48.71
N PRO A 361 45.55 26.94 -47.79
CA PRO A 361 45.86 26.90 -46.38
C PRO A 361 47.00 25.89 -46.09
N THR A 362 47.81 26.23 -45.06
CA THR A 362 48.88 25.30 -44.58
C THR A 362 48.24 24.10 -43.91
N PRO A 363 48.84 22.89 -44.00
CA PRO A 363 48.32 21.71 -43.28
C PRO A 363 48.19 21.94 -41.82
N LEU A 364 47.17 21.35 -41.20
CA LEU A 364 46.92 21.41 -39.75
C LEU A 364 48.09 20.82 -38.97
N PRO A 365 48.60 21.49 -37.91
CA PRO A 365 49.63 20.96 -37.06
C PRO A 365 49.08 19.77 -36.23
N HIS A 366 50.02 18.96 -35.70
CA HIS A 366 49.64 17.90 -34.80
C HIS A 366 49.26 18.50 -33.43
N PHE A 367 48.05 18.28 -32.96
CA PHE A 367 47.59 18.86 -31.68
C PHE A 367 47.99 17.95 -30.51
N SER A 368 48.74 18.49 -29.54
CA SER A 368 49.01 17.83 -28.28
C SER A 368 47.88 18.11 -27.30
N ILE A 369 47.12 17.09 -26.96
CA ILE A 369 46.03 17.19 -25.99
C ILE A 369 46.59 16.86 -24.59
N PRO A 370 46.26 17.66 -23.55
CA PRO A 370 46.66 17.39 -22.17
C PRO A 370 46.24 15.99 -21.71
N LYS A 371 47.15 15.31 -20.96
CA LYS A 371 46.95 13.91 -20.54
C LYS A 371 45.62 13.67 -19.79
N HIS A 372 45.17 14.62 -18.99
CA HIS A 372 43.92 14.53 -18.23
C HIS A 372 42.64 14.66 -19.08
N LEU A 373 42.75 15.09 -20.34
CA LEU A 373 41.66 15.17 -21.31
C LEU A 373 41.72 14.09 -22.38
N GLN A 374 42.68 13.17 -22.32
CA GLN A 374 42.81 12.02 -23.22
C GLN A 374 41.89 10.89 -22.74
N HIS A 375 40.90 10.52 -23.56
CA HIS A 375 39.96 9.43 -23.34
C HIS A 375 40.10 8.36 -24.40
#